data_bac1087cf1a016891fedd237a1aafa44
#
_entry.id   bac1087cf1a016891fedd237a1aafa44
#
_cell.length_a   1.000
_cell.length_b   1.000
_cell.length_c   1.000
_cell.angle_alpha   90.00
_cell.angle_beta   90.00
_cell.angle_gamma   90.00
#
_symmetry.space_group_name_H-M   'P 1'
#
loop_
_entity.id
_entity.type
_entity.pdbx_description
1 polymer ?
#
loop_
_entity_poly.entity_id
_entity_poly.type
_entity_poly.pdbx_seq_one_letter_code
_entity_poly.pdbx_strand_id
1 'polypeptide(L)'
;MLPLQSAMRFYMSFGTIFKTDKTALGKEKMMRYGFTTGSCAAAASKAAAYMLLTGRKKENITIQTPKGILFHAKILEITRKEKEVTCAVKKDGGDDPDITSGALIFSTVRLAKEDENPIEEGAGEKKVRIKIDGGMGVGRVTKPGLDQPVGNAAINHVPREMIRREVEEVCALADYKGSLKITISVPEGERLAKETFNPRLGIVGGISILGTSGIVEPMSSQALLDTIRVELNQKKAEGYEIAAVSPGNYGLDYMKKTYHYDLDRSVKCSNFIGDTIDMAIAAGFQKMLLTGHIGKLVKVAGGIMNTHSKEGDCRMELLVAASVKHQVPYPVLSGILQCVTTEEAVKKLEACGKKEAVMQELLSKILFYLKKRAAGKMQIEVILYSNDCGELARSPQAEAFLRELC
;
A
#
# COMPACT_ATOMS: atom_id res chain seq x y z
N MET A 1 6.12 -35.26 13.98
CA MET A 1 5.85 -33.84 14.27
C MET A 1 5.56 -33.13 12.97
N LEU A 2 4.29 -32.90 12.66
CA LEU A 2 3.82 -32.21 11.47
C LEU A 2 3.72 -30.71 11.81
N PRO A 3 4.09 -29.78 10.88
CA PRO A 3 3.96 -28.35 11.13
C PRO A 3 2.49 -27.94 11.10
N LEU A 4 2.06 -27.21 12.11
CA LEU A 4 0.77 -26.52 12.17
C LEU A 4 0.73 -25.43 11.09
N GLN A 5 0.19 -25.78 9.91
CA GLN A 5 -0.32 -24.80 8.97
C GLN A 5 -1.57 -24.19 9.59
N SER A 6 -1.54 -22.87 9.83
CA SER A 6 -2.73 -22.10 10.20
C SER A 6 -3.71 -22.18 9.05
N ALA A 7 -4.69 -23.08 9.13
CA ALA A 7 -5.77 -23.22 8.17
C ALA A 7 -6.66 -21.97 8.24
N MET A 8 -6.51 -21.04 7.29
CA MET A 8 -7.52 -20.03 7.01
C MET A 8 -8.79 -20.76 6.56
N ARG A 9 -9.80 -20.84 7.42
CA ARG A 9 -11.12 -21.34 7.06
C ARG A 9 -11.92 -20.23 6.41
N PHE A 10 -12.23 -20.40 5.14
CA PHE A 10 -13.19 -19.56 4.41
C PHE A 10 -14.59 -20.16 4.57
N TYR A 11 -15.54 -19.36 5.01
CA TYR A 11 -16.96 -19.71 5.01
C TYR A 11 -17.65 -18.94 3.91
N MET A 12 -18.34 -19.66 3.00
CA MET A 12 -19.24 -19.05 2.01
C MET A 12 -20.67 -19.21 2.49
N SER A 13 -21.41 -18.11 2.62
CA SER A 13 -22.85 -18.08 2.72
C SER A 13 -23.38 -17.05 1.75
N PHE A 14 -24.19 -17.46 0.81
CA PHE A 14 -24.89 -16.60 -0.18
C PHE A 14 -24.01 -15.53 -0.87
N GLY A 15 -22.81 -15.90 -1.36
CA GLY A 15 -21.95 -14.98 -2.13
C GLY A 15 -21.17 -13.96 -1.29
N THR A 16 -21.21 -14.02 0.04
CA THR A 16 -20.47 -13.14 0.95
C THR A 16 -19.30 -13.90 1.56
N ILE A 17 -18.11 -13.28 1.56
CA ILE A 17 -16.86 -13.88 2.06
C ILE A 17 -16.46 -13.17 3.35
N PHE A 18 -16.11 -13.94 4.37
CA PHE A 18 -15.73 -13.44 5.68
C PHE A 18 -14.31 -13.86 6.08
N LYS A 19 -13.65 -13.00 6.83
CA LYS A 19 -12.39 -13.28 7.55
C LYS A 19 -12.70 -13.35 9.04
N THR A 20 -12.18 -14.37 9.73
CA THR A 20 -12.20 -14.40 11.20
C THR A 20 -10.93 -13.73 11.72
N ASP A 21 -11.06 -12.71 12.52
CA ASP A 21 -9.96 -12.09 13.26
C ASP A 21 -10.21 -12.26 14.77
N LYS A 22 -9.18 -12.73 15.51
CA LYS A 22 -9.28 -12.87 16.96
C LYS A 22 -9.09 -11.51 17.63
N THR A 23 -10.13 -11.03 18.29
CA THR A 23 -10.00 -9.86 19.16
C THR A 23 -9.24 -10.21 20.45
N ALA A 24 -8.65 -9.22 21.12
CA ALA A 24 -7.93 -9.38 22.40
C ALA A 24 -8.79 -10.02 23.53
N LEU A 25 -10.11 -10.11 23.35
CA LEU A 25 -11.06 -10.75 24.26
C LEU A 25 -11.53 -12.14 23.81
N GLY A 26 -10.88 -12.76 22.81
CA GLY A 26 -11.19 -14.11 22.35
C GLY A 26 -12.48 -14.23 21.52
N LYS A 27 -13.18 -13.15 21.22
CA LYS A 27 -14.34 -13.16 20.32
C LYS A 27 -13.86 -13.07 18.87
N GLU A 28 -14.21 -14.03 18.04
CA GLU A 28 -14.00 -13.95 16.59
C GLU A 28 -14.94 -12.88 16.01
N LYS A 29 -14.36 -11.80 15.48
CA LYS A 29 -15.12 -10.83 14.68
C LYS A 29 -15.02 -11.28 13.22
N MET A 30 -16.14 -11.72 12.66
CA MET A 30 -16.23 -11.97 11.22
C MET A 30 -16.29 -10.64 10.50
N MET A 31 -15.28 -10.34 9.66
CA MET A 31 -15.24 -9.16 8.80
C MET A 31 -15.52 -9.57 7.35
N ARG A 32 -16.39 -8.82 6.69
CA ARG A 32 -16.79 -9.06 5.30
C ARG A 32 -15.77 -8.47 4.35
N TYR A 33 -15.32 -9.27 3.39
CA TYR A 33 -14.50 -8.81 2.27
C TYR A 33 -15.30 -7.95 1.30
N GLY A 34 -14.60 -7.04 0.64
CA GLY A 34 -15.10 -6.27 -0.49
C GLY A 34 -14.43 -6.65 -1.79
N PHE A 35 -14.77 -5.91 -2.86
CA PHE A 35 -14.15 -6.04 -4.18
C PHE A 35 -13.51 -4.74 -4.62
N THR A 36 -12.37 -4.84 -5.31
CA THR A 36 -11.60 -3.68 -5.73
C THR A 36 -12.24 -2.93 -6.88
N THR A 37 -11.79 -1.66 -7.12
CA THR A 37 -12.19 -0.90 -8.31
C THR A 37 -11.87 -1.65 -9.60
N GLY A 38 -10.74 -2.41 -9.62
CA GLY A 38 -10.34 -3.26 -10.74
C GLY A 38 -11.33 -4.38 -11.02
N SER A 39 -11.81 -5.07 -9.98
CA SER A 39 -12.83 -6.12 -10.13
C SER A 39 -14.16 -5.57 -10.65
N CYS A 40 -14.59 -4.42 -10.13
CA CYS A 40 -15.80 -3.75 -10.60
C CYS A 40 -15.68 -3.34 -12.09
N ALA A 41 -14.53 -2.78 -12.47
CA ALA A 41 -14.25 -2.40 -13.86
C ALA A 41 -14.25 -3.63 -14.80
N ALA A 42 -13.63 -4.74 -14.38
CA ALA A 42 -13.61 -5.97 -15.18
C ALA A 42 -15.03 -6.56 -15.34
N ALA A 43 -15.82 -6.61 -14.27
CA ALA A 43 -17.19 -7.10 -14.32
C ALA A 43 -18.08 -6.21 -15.20
N ALA A 44 -18.00 -4.89 -15.08
CA ALA A 44 -18.73 -3.96 -15.94
C ALA A 44 -18.30 -4.12 -17.42
N SER A 45 -17.00 -4.29 -17.69
CA SER A 45 -16.48 -4.47 -19.05
C SER A 45 -16.95 -5.77 -19.69
N LYS A 46 -16.93 -6.90 -18.94
CA LYS A 46 -17.47 -8.18 -19.38
C LYS A 46 -18.94 -8.07 -19.75
N ALA A 47 -19.74 -7.43 -18.87
CA ALA A 47 -21.19 -7.27 -19.10
C ALA A 47 -21.48 -6.36 -20.29
N ALA A 48 -20.77 -5.23 -20.43
CA ALA A 48 -20.95 -4.33 -21.56
C ALA A 48 -20.57 -4.98 -22.90
N ALA A 49 -19.42 -5.70 -22.93
CA ALA A 49 -19.00 -6.47 -24.11
C ALA A 49 -20.01 -7.55 -24.47
N TYR A 50 -20.50 -8.30 -23.47
CA TYR A 50 -21.55 -9.34 -23.72
C TYR A 50 -22.81 -8.73 -24.35
N MET A 51 -23.32 -7.63 -23.80
CA MET A 51 -24.49 -6.96 -24.30
C MET A 51 -24.28 -6.36 -25.69
N LEU A 52 -23.09 -5.85 -25.98
CA LEU A 52 -22.72 -5.28 -27.27
C LEU A 52 -22.67 -6.35 -28.35
N LEU A 53 -21.99 -7.48 -28.11
CA LEU A 53 -21.70 -8.48 -29.09
C LEU A 53 -22.87 -9.48 -29.32
N THR A 54 -23.65 -9.76 -28.26
CA THR A 54 -24.76 -10.71 -28.35
C THR A 54 -26.12 -10.05 -28.55
N GLY A 55 -26.23 -8.75 -28.31
CA GLY A 55 -27.53 -8.06 -28.31
C GLY A 55 -28.44 -8.39 -27.13
N ARG A 56 -28.02 -9.25 -26.19
CA ARG A 56 -28.85 -9.72 -25.08
C ARG A 56 -28.57 -8.88 -23.82
N LYS A 57 -29.60 -8.49 -23.05
CA LYS A 57 -29.47 -7.81 -21.78
C LYS A 57 -28.81 -8.71 -20.72
N LYS A 58 -27.96 -8.16 -19.90
CA LYS A 58 -27.29 -8.87 -18.80
C LYS A 58 -27.44 -8.06 -17.50
N GLU A 59 -28.10 -8.61 -16.49
CA GLU A 59 -28.36 -7.94 -15.21
C GLU A 59 -27.39 -8.38 -14.11
N ASN A 60 -26.78 -9.54 -14.25
CA ASN A 60 -25.78 -10.06 -13.35
C ASN A 60 -24.65 -10.69 -14.16
N ILE A 61 -23.42 -10.52 -13.68
CA ILE A 61 -22.24 -11.11 -14.31
C ILE A 61 -21.34 -11.71 -13.25
N THR A 62 -20.63 -12.77 -13.60
CA THR A 62 -19.64 -13.40 -12.71
C THR A 62 -18.27 -13.30 -13.35
N ILE A 63 -17.29 -12.89 -12.58
CA ILE A 63 -15.87 -12.93 -12.93
C ILE A 63 -15.08 -13.67 -11.86
N GLN A 64 -13.90 -14.18 -12.20
CA GLN A 64 -12.96 -14.73 -11.25
C GLN A 64 -11.88 -13.70 -10.95
N THR A 65 -11.69 -13.37 -9.67
CA THR A 65 -10.61 -12.48 -9.24
C THR A 65 -9.25 -13.16 -9.32
N PRO A 66 -8.13 -12.42 -9.33
CA PRO A 66 -6.79 -13.01 -9.26
C PRO A 66 -6.58 -13.93 -8.06
N LYS A 67 -7.26 -13.66 -6.93
CA LYS A 67 -7.24 -14.53 -5.74
C LYS A 67 -8.06 -15.81 -5.90
N GLY A 68 -8.69 -16.04 -7.05
CA GLY A 68 -9.53 -17.22 -7.33
C GLY A 68 -10.96 -17.14 -6.80
N ILE A 69 -11.36 -16.01 -6.21
CA ILE A 69 -12.68 -15.79 -5.64
C ILE A 69 -13.64 -15.32 -6.74
N LEU A 70 -14.84 -15.89 -6.77
CA LEU A 70 -15.88 -15.47 -7.69
C LEU A 70 -16.54 -14.17 -7.22
N PHE A 71 -16.62 -13.21 -8.12
CA PHE A 71 -17.35 -11.97 -7.94
C PHE A 71 -18.65 -11.98 -8.74
N HIS A 72 -19.77 -12.04 -8.05
CA HIS A 72 -21.12 -11.97 -8.63
C HIS A 72 -21.58 -10.51 -8.59
N ALA A 73 -21.42 -9.80 -9.68
CA ALA A 73 -21.73 -8.38 -9.76
C ALA A 73 -23.13 -8.13 -10.35
N LYS A 74 -23.91 -7.27 -9.68
CA LYS A 74 -25.14 -6.72 -10.23
C LYS A 74 -24.79 -5.58 -11.19
N ILE A 75 -25.37 -5.61 -12.39
CA ILE A 75 -25.17 -4.60 -13.43
C ILE A 75 -26.23 -3.51 -13.32
N LEU A 76 -25.77 -2.28 -13.29
CA LEU A 76 -26.56 -1.07 -13.10
C LEU A 76 -26.35 -0.12 -14.30
N GLU A 77 -27.22 0.89 -14.42
CA GLU A 77 -27.09 2.03 -15.34
C GLU A 77 -26.77 1.61 -16.79
N ILE A 78 -27.56 0.64 -17.30
CA ILE A 78 -27.35 0.09 -18.64
C ILE A 78 -27.85 1.06 -19.70
N THR A 79 -26.96 1.53 -20.56
CA THR A 79 -27.26 2.33 -21.75
C THR A 79 -26.73 1.61 -22.99
N ARG A 80 -27.57 1.44 -24.00
CA ARG A 80 -27.23 0.71 -25.20
C ARG A 80 -27.47 1.57 -26.45
N LYS A 81 -26.44 1.65 -27.29
CA LYS A 81 -26.48 2.25 -28.63
C LYS A 81 -26.06 1.15 -29.63
N GLU A 82 -26.24 1.39 -30.92
CA GLU A 82 -25.94 0.43 -31.97
C GLU A 82 -24.51 -0.15 -31.91
N LYS A 83 -23.51 0.71 -31.64
CA LYS A 83 -22.07 0.34 -31.63
C LYS A 83 -21.41 0.52 -30.28
N GLU A 84 -22.20 0.75 -29.24
CA GLU A 84 -21.67 1.08 -27.90
C GLU A 84 -22.63 0.63 -26.80
N VAL A 85 -22.10 0.05 -25.75
CA VAL A 85 -22.83 -0.26 -24.51
C VAL A 85 -22.06 0.28 -23.33
N THR A 86 -22.79 0.96 -22.45
CA THR A 86 -22.28 1.44 -21.15
C THR A 86 -23.05 0.76 -20.04
N CYS A 87 -22.39 0.30 -19.00
CA CYS A 87 -23.01 -0.13 -17.76
C CYS A 87 -22.10 0.10 -16.56
N ALA A 88 -22.64 -0.06 -15.36
CA ALA A 88 -21.90 0.17 -14.14
C ALA A 88 -22.02 -1.01 -13.16
N VAL A 89 -21.03 -1.10 -12.28
CA VAL A 89 -21.03 -1.92 -11.07
C VAL A 89 -20.81 -1.02 -9.87
N LYS A 90 -21.65 -1.17 -8.85
CA LYS A 90 -21.48 -0.46 -7.57
C LYS A 90 -20.39 -1.15 -6.76
N LYS A 91 -19.37 -0.41 -6.38
CA LYS A 91 -18.30 -0.94 -5.56
C LYS A 91 -18.77 -1.19 -4.13
N ASP A 92 -18.49 -2.38 -3.64
CA ASP A 92 -18.68 -2.76 -2.24
C ASP A 92 -17.30 -3.05 -1.63
N GLY A 93 -16.87 -2.18 -0.71
CA GLY A 93 -15.59 -2.30 0.00
C GLY A 93 -15.60 -3.31 1.16
N GLY A 94 -16.73 -3.99 1.43
CA GLY A 94 -16.86 -4.84 2.60
C GLY A 94 -16.89 -4.01 3.88
N ASP A 95 -16.24 -4.52 4.92
CA ASP A 95 -16.11 -3.83 6.21
C ASP A 95 -14.86 -2.96 6.29
N ASP A 96 -14.16 -2.75 5.17
CA ASP A 96 -13.03 -1.83 5.09
C ASP A 96 -13.53 -0.37 4.98
N PRO A 97 -12.93 0.59 5.70
CA PRO A 97 -13.27 2.01 5.59
C PRO A 97 -12.74 2.63 4.29
N ASP A 98 -13.02 1.99 3.16
CA ASP A 98 -12.59 2.41 1.83
C ASP A 98 -13.46 3.56 1.32
N ILE A 99 -12.85 4.72 1.07
CA ILE A 99 -13.49 5.94 0.56
C ILE A 99 -14.23 5.70 -0.76
N THR A 100 -13.78 4.75 -1.57
CA THR A 100 -14.39 4.41 -2.85
C THR A 100 -15.57 3.45 -2.73
N SER A 101 -15.92 3.01 -1.51
CA SER A 101 -17.09 2.17 -1.27
C SER A 101 -18.37 2.91 -1.66
N GLY A 102 -19.26 2.23 -2.40
CA GLY A 102 -20.50 2.82 -2.93
C GLY A 102 -20.36 3.52 -4.28
N ALA A 103 -19.14 3.80 -4.76
CA ALA A 103 -18.93 4.42 -6.06
C ALA A 103 -19.41 3.51 -7.22
N LEU A 104 -19.97 4.14 -8.25
CA LEU A 104 -20.34 3.46 -9.49
C LEU A 104 -19.13 3.45 -10.44
N ILE A 105 -18.69 2.25 -10.78
CA ILE A 105 -17.61 2.04 -11.75
C ILE A 105 -18.24 1.68 -13.09
N PHE A 106 -18.19 2.62 -14.01
CA PHE A 106 -18.73 2.47 -15.36
C PHE A 106 -17.70 1.86 -16.29
N SER A 107 -18.19 1.04 -17.22
CA SER A 107 -17.44 0.63 -18.40
C SER A 107 -18.27 0.90 -19.64
N THR A 108 -17.69 1.63 -20.58
CA THR A 108 -18.21 1.82 -21.94
C THR A 108 -17.39 0.98 -22.89
N VAL A 109 -18.03 0.01 -23.55
CA VAL A 109 -17.43 -0.82 -24.60
C VAL A 109 -18.02 -0.44 -25.94
N ARG A 110 -17.17 -0.07 -26.90
CA ARG A 110 -17.59 0.26 -28.27
C ARG A 110 -16.78 -0.51 -29.30
N LEU A 111 -17.42 -0.73 -30.46
CA LEU A 111 -16.71 -1.19 -31.63
C LEU A 111 -15.74 -0.11 -32.10
N ALA A 112 -14.49 -0.47 -32.36
CA ALA A 112 -13.46 0.44 -32.82
C ALA A 112 -13.01 0.09 -34.25
N LYS A 113 -12.57 1.08 -35.01
CA LYS A 113 -11.93 0.87 -36.29
C LYS A 113 -10.52 0.33 -36.08
N GLU A 114 -9.96 -0.34 -37.07
CA GLU A 114 -8.61 -0.94 -36.98
C GLU A 114 -7.52 0.09 -36.75
N ASP A 115 -7.62 1.25 -37.34
CA ASP A 115 -6.70 2.39 -37.22
C ASP A 115 -6.71 3.06 -35.84
N GLU A 116 -7.79 2.90 -35.07
CA GLU A 116 -7.89 3.39 -33.70
C GLU A 116 -7.15 2.51 -32.66
N ASN A 117 -6.83 1.28 -33.03
CA ASN A 117 -6.15 0.29 -32.19
C ASN A 117 -4.92 -0.25 -32.92
N PRO A 118 -3.78 0.44 -32.93
CA PRO A 118 -2.55 -0.07 -33.53
C PRO A 118 -2.19 -1.44 -32.91
N ILE A 119 -1.66 -2.33 -33.76
CA ILE A 119 -1.21 -3.67 -33.36
C ILE A 119 -0.07 -3.48 -32.37
N GLU A 120 -0.17 -4.04 -31.15
CA GLU A 120 1.00 -4.22 -30.29
C GLU A 120 1.95 -5.20 -31.02
N GLU A 121 3.20 -4.80 -31.24
CA GLU A 121 4.21 -5.64 -31.91
C GLU A 121 4.29 -7.01 -31.20
N GLY A 122 4.02 -8.10 -31.95
CA GLY A 122 4.03 -9.48 -31.45
C GLY A 122 2.67 -10.16 -31.30
N ALA A 123 1.56 -9.47 -31.51
CA ALA A 123 0.24 -10.12 -31.55
C ALA A 123 0.02 -10.80 -32.91
N GLY A 124 -0.03 -12.14 -32.93
CA GLY A 124 -0.35 -12.91 -34.15
C GLY A 124 -1.70 -12.51 -34.75
N GLU A 125 -1.87 -12.69 -36.05
CA GLU A 125 -2.98 -12.22 -36.91
C GLU A 125 -4.42 -12.56 -36.48
N LYS A 126 -4.64 -13.28 -35.36
CA LYS A 126 -5.96 -13.81 -34.93
C LYS A 126 -6.47 -13.33 -33.59
N LYS A 127 -5.78 -12.38 -32.91
CA LYS A 127 -6.24 -11.89 -31.57
C LYS A 127 -7.14 -10.67 -31.72
N VAL A 128 -8.21 -10.65 -30.90
CA VAL A 128 -9.04 -9.45 -30.69
C VAL A 128 -8.20 -8.30 -30.21
N ARG A 129 -8.38 -7.13 -30.80
CA ARG A 129 -7.65 -5.92 -30.41
C ARG A 129 -8.47 -5.15 -29.36
N ILE A 130 -7.94 -5.00 -28.15
CA ILE A 130 -8.63 -4.35 -27.03
C ILE A 130 -7.78 -3.17 -26.54
N LYS A 131 -8.29 -1.95 -26.70
CA LYS A 131 -7.72 -0.73 -26.12
C LYS A 131 -8.49 -0.35 -24.87
N ILE A 132 -7.77 -0.19 -23.75
CA ILE A 132 -8.34 0.20 -22.46
C ILE A 132 -7.83 1.59 -22.09
N ASP A 133 -8.75 2.51 -21.76
CA ASP A 133 -8.41 3.86 -21.33
C ASP A 133 -9.35 4.33 -20.20
N GLY A 134 -8.96 5.42 -19.50
CA GLY A 134 -9.77 6.09 -18.49
C GLY A 134 -10.57 7.24 -19.09
N GLY A 135 -11.81 7.34 -18.67
CA GLY A 135 -12.71 8.46 -18.92
C GLY A 135 -12.84 9.35 -17.67
N MET A 136 -14.03 9.99 -17.56
CA MET A 136 -14.34 10.90 -16.45
C MET A 136 -14.09 10.26 -15.08
N GLY A 137 -13.37 10.97 -14.19
CA GLY A 137 -13.10 10.56 -12.81
C GLY A 137 -12.11 9.42 -12.64
N VAL A 138 -11.51 8.91 -13.72
CA VAL A 138 -10.31 8.08 -13.67
C VAL A 138 -9.10 8.98 -13.86
N GLY A 139 -8.20 8.97 -12.87
CA GLY A 139 -7.04 9.86 -12.86
C GLY A 139 -6.04 9.58 -13.98
N ARG A 140 -5.23 10.58 -14.31
CA ARG A 140 -4.07 10.48 -15.21
C ARG A 140 -2.77 10.52 -14.40
N VAL A 141 -1.83 9.71 -14.79
CA VAL A 141 -0.48 9.67 -14.21
C VAL A 141 0.30 10.89 -14.69
N THR A 142 0.82 11.70 -13.76
CA THR A 142 1.62 12.88 -14.07
C THR A 142 3.06 12.79 -13.58
N LYS A 143 3.39 11.80 -12.73
CA LYS A 143 4.73 11.58 -12.18
C LYS A 143 5.24 10.19 -12.54
N PRO A 144 6.55 10.01 -12.75
CA PRO A 144 7.15 8.70 -13.00
C PRO A 144 7.11 7.80 -11.73
N GLY A 145 7.41 6.50 -11.91
CA GLY A 145 7.50 5.55 -10.79
C GLY A 145 6.19 4.90 -10.36
N LEU A 146 5.08 5.23 -11.01
CA LEU A 146 3.81 4.53 -10.85
C LEU A 146 3.70 3.33 -11.79
N ASP A 147 2.67 2.50 -11.58
CA ASP A 147 2.39 1.31 -12.40
C ASP A 147 2.23 1.64 -13.89
N GLN A 148 1.63 2.79 -14.21
CA GLN A 148 1.41 3.24 -15.56
C GLN A 148 2.36 4.39 -15.93
N PRO A 149 2.81 4.49 -17.20
CA PRO A 149 3.58 5.62 -17.71
C PRO A 149 2.85 6.96 -17.55
N VAL A 150 3.64 8.04 -17.49
CA VAL A 150 3.12 9.40 -17.47
C VAL A 150 2.23 9.66 -18.70
N GLY A 151 1.08 10.29 -18.49
CA GLY A 151 0.06 10.55 -19.50
C GLY A 151 -1.02 9.46 -19.59
N ASN A 152 -0.75 8.26 -19.15
CA ASN A 152 -1.72 7.17 -19.19
C ASN A 152 -2.80 7.31 -18.09
N ALA A 153 -3.95 6.68 -18.32
CA ALA A 153 -4.97 6.51 -17.29
C ALA A 153 -4.42 5.65 -16.13
N ALA A 154 -4.72 6.06 -14.91
CA ALA A 154 -4.33 5.35 -13.69
C ALA A 154 -5.17 4.06 -13.51
N ILE A 155 -5.10 3.18 -14.48
CA ILE A 155 -5.65 1.82 -14.48
C ILE A 155 -4.46 0.87 -14.44
N ASN A 156 -4.19 0.27 -13.27
CA ASN A 156 -3.01 -0.55 -13.05
C ASN A 156 -3.00 -1.80 -13.94
N HIS A 157 -1.82 -2.46 -14.07
CA HIS A 157 -1.67 -3.62 -14.97
C HIS A 157 -2.63 -4.77 -14.64
N VAL A 158 -2.78 -5.16 -13.35
CA VAL A 158 -3.68 -6.26 -12.96
C VAL A 158 -5.14 -5.98 -13.34
N PRO A 159 -5.76 -4.82 -13.02
CA PRO A 159 -7.06 -4.44 -13.58
C PRO A 159 -7.13 -4.47 -15.09
N ARG A 160 -6.11 -4.01 -15.82
CA ARG A 160 -6.07 -4.09 -17.29
C ARG A 160 -6.09 -5.54 -17.79
N GLU A 161 -5.31 -6.42 -17.18
CA GLU A 161 -5.30 -7.85 -17.48
C GLU A 161 -6.67 -8.51 -17.19
N MET A 162 -7.28 -8.19 -16.04
CA MET A 162 -8.61 -8.67 -15.70
C MET A 162 -9.65 -8.24 -16.74
N ILE A 163 -9.68 -6.95 -17.09
CA ILE A 163 -10.59 -6.42 -18.11
C ILE A 163 -10.37 -7.12 -19.44
N ARG A 164 -9.11 -7.25 -19.87
CA ARG A 164 -8.75 -7.91 -21.14
C ARG A 164 -9.23 -9.36 -21.16
N ARG A 165 -8.87 -10.15 -20.15
CA ARG A 165 -9.24 -11.56 -20.03
C ARG A 165 -10.76 -11.76 -20.10
N GLU A 166 -11.51 -11.01 -19.30
CA GLU A 166 -12.95 -11.14 -19.21
C GLU A 166 -13.67 -10.71 -20.51
N VAL A 167 -13.13 -9.75 -21.25
CA VAL A 167 -13.65 -9.31 -22.54
C VAL A 167 -13.26 -10.27 -23.67
N GLU A 168 -12.03 -10.80 -23.67
CA GLU A 168 -11.59 -11.83 -24.62
C GLU A 168 -12.45 -13.11 -24.52
N GLU A 169 -12.83 -13.53 -23.30
CA GLU A 169 -13.77 -14.63 -23.09
C GLU A 169 -15.12 -14.40 -23.83
N VAL A 170 -15.64 -13.17 -23.68
CA VAL A 170 -16.90 -12.81 -24.37
C VAL A 170 -16.73 -12.75 -25.89
N CYS A 171 -15.59 -12.20 -26.35
CA CYS A 171 -15.30 -12.20 -27.80
C CYS A 171 -15.22 -13.62 -28.37
N ALA A 172 -14.61 -14.55 -27.64
CA ALA A 172 -14.55 -15.96 -28.03
C ALA A 172 -15.96 -16.59 -28.07
N LEU A 173 -16.81 -16.31 -27.09
CA LEU A 173 -18.21 -16.80 -27.06
C LEU A 173 -19.05 -16.25 -28.20
N ALA A 174 -18.76 -15.04 -28.70
CA ALA A 174 -19.48 -14.38 -29.77
C ALA A 174 -18.81 -14.56 -31.15
N ASP A 175 -17.74 -15.34 -31.28
CA ASP A 175 -16.85 -15.46 -32.45
C ASP A 175 -16.44 -14.10 -33.05
N TYR A 176 -16.24 -13.11 -32.18
CA TYR A 176 -15.84 -11.74 -32.55
C TYR A 176 -14.34 -11.61 -32.69
N LYS A 177 -13.85 -11.11 -33.82
CA LYS A 177 -12.41 -10.96 -34.14
C LYS A 177 -11.98 -9.52 -34.44
N GLY A 178 -12.86 -8.55 -34.20
CA GLY A 178 -12.61 -7.14 -34.48
C GLY A 178 -11.88 -6.40 -33.36
N SER A 179 -11.99 -5.07 -33.40
CA SER A 179 -11.37 -4.17 -32.42
C SER A 179 -12.41 -3.61 -31.46
N LEU A 180 -12.07 -3.56 -30.17
CA LEU A 180 -12.88 -2.97 -29.12
C LEU A 180 -12.12 -1.85 -28.41
N LYS A 181 -12.81 -0.76 -28.08
CA LYS A 181 -12.34 0.27 -27.16
C LYS A 181 -13.16 0.21 -25.88
N ILE A 182 -12.46 0.15 -24.74
CA ILE A 182 -13.04 0.11 -23.41
C ILE A 182 -12.64 1.38 -22.67
N THR A 183 -13.63 2.11 -22.17
CA THR A 183 -13.39 3.31 -21.38
C THR A 183 -13.99 3.11 -19.98
N ILE A 184 -13.15 3.18 -18.95
CA ILE A 184 -13.58 3.08 -17.55
C ILE A 184 -13.80 4.50 -17.01
N SER A 185 -14.94 4.73 -16.36
CA SER A 185 -15.30 6.02 -15.80
C SER A 185 -15.86 5.88 -14.37
N VAL A 186 -15.62 6.87 -13.54
CA VAL A 186 -16.13 6.95 -12.17
C VAL A 186 -16.62 8.39 -11.95
N PRO A 187 -17.89 8.70 -12.16
CA PRO A 187 -18.38 10.08 -12.14
C PRO A 187 -17.98 10.90 -10.92
N GLU A 188 -17.99 10.27 -9.73
CA GLU A 188 -17.55 10.90 -8.48
C GLU A 188 -16.03 10.84 -8.24
N GLY A 189 -15.27 10.25 -9.16
CA GLY A 189 -13.87 9.92 -8.94
C GLY A 189 -12.97 11.10 -8.65
N GLU A 190 -13.23 12.28 -9.24
CA GLU A 190 -12.47 13.50 -8.95
C GLU A 190 -12.70 14.00 -7.51
N ARG A 191 -13.94 13.94 -7.03
CA ARG A 191 -14.28 14.27 -5.65
C ARG A 191 -13.62 13.28 -4.67
N LEU A 192 -13.78 11.98 -4.93
CA LEU A 192 -13.22 10.92 -4.09
C LEU A 192 -11.70 10.97 -4.03
N ALA A 193 -11.04 11.31 -5.14
CA ALA A 193 -9.57 11.38 -5.20
C ALA A 193 -8.98 12.37 -4.18
N LYS A 194 -9.69 13.44 -3.84
CA LYS A 194 -9.24 14.45 -2.86
C LYS A 194 -9.06 13.87 -1.45
N GLU A 195 -9.77 12.79 -1.14
CA GLU A 195 -9.72 12.09 0.13
C GLU A 195 -8.75 10.89 0.11
N THR A 196 -8.03 10.68 -1.00
CA THR A 196 -7.06 9.60 -1.19
C THR A 196 -5.62 10.11 -1.28
N PHE A 197 -4.66 9.20 -1.38
CA PHE A 197 -3.25 9.54 -1.66
C PHE A 197 -2.98 9.90 -3.13
N ASN A 198 -3.95 9.77 -4.04
CA ASN A 198 -3.76 9.96 -5.48
C ASN A 198 -3.14 11.32 -5.85
N PRO A 199 -3.61 12.47 -5.32
CA PRO A 199 -3.00 13.76 -5.65
C PRO A 199 -1.54 13.85 -5.26
N ARG A 200 -1.17 13.31 -4.08
CA ARG A 200 0.21 13.26 -3.60
C ARG A 200 1.10 12.40 -4.49
N LEU A 201 0.57 11.29 -4.99
CA LEU A 201 1.26 10.39 -5.92
C LEU A 201 1.31 10.92 -7.37
N GLY A 202 0.73 12.10 -7.64
CA GLY A 202 0.70 12.66 -8.99
C GLY A 202 -0.32 11.98 -9.91
N ILE A 203 -1.42 11.49 -9.35
CA ILE A 203 -2.59 11.03 -10.10
C ILE A 203 -3.63 12.13 -10.04
N VAL A 204 -3.92 12.75 -11.19
CA VAL A 204 -4.73 13.96 -11.29
C VAL A 204 -6.02 13.68 -12.07
N GLY A 205 -7.12 14.34 -11.67
CA GLY A 205 -8.42 14.28 -12.36
C GLY A 205 -9.30 13.08 -11.98
N GLY A 206 -8.90 12.27 -10.99
CA GLY A 206 -9.75 11.17 -10.53
C GLY A 206 -9.02 10.14 -9.67
N ILE A 207 -9.73 9.03 -9.39
CA ILE A 207 -9.18 7.89 -8.65
C ILE A 207 -8.40 6.93 -9.55
N SER A 208 -7.60 6.07 -8.91
CA SER A 208 -6.98 4.92 -9.57
C SER A 208 -7.93 3.74 -9.64
N ILE A 209 -7.86 2.99 -10.73
CA ILE A 209 -8.45 1.67 -10.86
C ILE A 209 -7.37 0.64 -10.51
N LEU A 210 -7.47 0.06 -9.31
CA LEU A 210 -6.42 -0.77 -8.71
C LEU A 210 -6.99 -2.05 -8.05
N GLY A 211 -6.08 -2.92 -7.59
CA GLY A 211 -6.40 -4.14 -6.86
C GLY A 211 -5.67 -5.35 -7.43
N THR A 212 -4.57 -5.76 -6.77
CA THR A 212 -3.73 -6.90 -7.18
C THR A 212 -4.39 -8.25 -6.95
N SER A 213 -5.13 -8.40 -5.85
CA SER A 213 -5.87 -9.62 -5.50
C SER A 213 -7.31 -9.66 -6.06
N GLY A 214 -7.84 -8.49 -6.47
CA GLY A 214 -9.23 -8.31 -6.88
C GLY A 214 -10.22 -8.18 -5.71
N ILE A 215 -9.79 -8.39 -4.48
CA ILE A 215 -10.62 -8.26 -3.28
C ILE A 215 -10.05 -7.21 -2.33
N VAL A 216 -10.93 -6.60 -1.53
CA VAL A 216 -10.58 -5.72 -0.42
C VAL A 216 -10.64 -6.54 0.86
N GLU A 217 -9.49 -6.70 1.50
CA GLU A 217 -9.40 -7.33 2.82
C GLU A 217 -9.46 -6.23 3.88
N PRO A 218 -10.48 -6.22 4.76
CA PRO A 218 -10.60 -5.20 5.79
C PRO A 218 -9.34 -5.11 6.66
N MET A 219 -8.86 -3.88 6.91
CA MET A 219 -7.67 -3.60 7.71
C MET A 219 -6.41 -4.35 7.22
N SER A 220 -6.24 -4.47 5.92
CA SER A 220 -5.12 -5.21 5.32
C SER A 220 -3.78 -4.49 5.49
N SER A 221 -2.82 -5.16 6.13
CA SER A 221 -1.42 -4.71 6.15
C SER A 221 -0.82 -4.62 4.74
N GLN A 222 -1.31 -5.43 3.80
CA GLN A 222 -0.84 -5.44 2.41
C GLN A 222 -1.10 -4.11 1.70
N ALA A 223 -2.24 -3.47 1.92
CA ALA A 223 -2.54 -2.16 1.33
C ALA A 223 -1.53 -1.08 1.79
N LEU A 224 -1.12 -1.11 3.06
CA LEU A 224 -0.07 -0.21 3.58
C LEU A 224 1.30 -0.52 2.96
N LEU A 225 1.66 -1.79 2.84
CA LEU A 225 2.92 -2.21 2.19
C LEU A 225 2.95 -1.80 0.71
N ASP A 226 1.84 -1.96 0.00
CA ASP A 226 1.74 -1.54 -1.41
C ASP A 226 1.89 -0.02 -1.56
N THR A 227 1.33 0.77 -0.63
CA THR A 227 1.51 2.23 -0.60
C THR A 227 2.98 2.60 -0.38
N ILE A 228 3.66 1.97 0.60
CA ILE A 228 5.09 2.19 0.88
C ILE A 228 5.93 1.89 -0.38
N ARG A 229 5.65 0.77 -1.04
CA ARG A 229 6.34 0.37 -2.27
C ARG A 229 6.18 1.40 -3.39
N VAL A 230 4.96 1.89 -3.59
CA VAL A 230 4.66 2.92 -4.60
C VAL A 230 5.41 4.22 -4.29
N GLU A 231 5.37 4.69 -3.03
CA GLU A 231 6.09 5.90 -2.62
C GLU A 231 7.61 5.76 -2.83
N LEU A 232 8.21 4.61 -2.48
CA LEU A 232 9.65 4.36 -2.70
C LEU A 232 10.01 4.37 -4.19
N ASN A 233 9.24 3.65 -5.02
CA ASN A 233 9.48 3.61 -6.46
C ASN A 233 9.37 5.00 -7.09
N GLN A 234 8.39 5.79 -6.68
CA GLN A 234 8.20 7.17 -7.15
C GLN A 234 9.41 8.04 -6.76
N LYS A 235 9.86 7.99 -5.50
CA LYS A 235 11.03 8.75 -5.05
C LYS A 235 12.29 8.36 -5.83
N LYS A 236 12.49 7.07 -6.08
CA LYS A 236 13.64 6.62 -6.91
C LYS A 236 13.54 7.11 -8.34
N ALA A 237 12.35 7.06 -8.94
CA ALA A 237 12.11 7.56 -10.31
C ALA A 237 12.22 9.10 -10.43
N GLU A 238 11.97 9.83 -9.33
CA GLU A 238 12.22 11.28 -9.22
C GLU A 238 13.72 11.61 -9.04
N GLY A 239 14.60 10.60 -8.95
CA GLY A 239 16.06 10.77 -8.86
C GLY A 239 16.62 10.87 -7.44
N TYR A 240 15.82 10.60 -6.40
CA TYR A 240 16.37 10.60 -5.04
C TYR A 240 17.31 9.42 -4.81
N GLU A 241 18.50 9.72 -4.26
CA GLU A 241 19.52 8.71 -3.95
C GLU A 241 19.37 8.14 -2.53
N ILE A 242 18.77 8.90 -1.62
CA ILE A 242 18.53 8.50 -0.23
C ILE A 242 17.04 8.28 0.00
N ALA A 243 16.68 7.09 0.49
CA ALA A 243 15.35 6.84 1.01
C ALA A 243 15.22 7.45 2.42
N ALA A 244 14.58 8.62 2.53
CA ALA A 244 14.21 9.17 3.82
C ALA A 244 12.92 8.51 4.31
N VAL A 245 12.97 7.84 5.46
CA VAL A 245 11.89 6.99 5.97
C VAL A 245 11.56 7.33 7.41
N SER A 246 10.27 7.33 7.75
CA SER A 246 9.81 7.53 9.12
C SER A 246 8.61 6.64 9.47
N PRO A 247 8.59 6.01 10.66
CA PRO A 247 7.47 5.21 11.14
C PRO A 247 6.32 6.09 11.68
N GLY A 248 5.57 6.74 10.80
CA GLY A 248 4.40 7.55 11.12
C GLY A 248 4.61 9.06 11.01
N ASN A 249 3.56 9.83 11.35
CA ASN A 249 3.52 11.28 11.14
C ASN A 249 4.47 12.04 12.08
N TYR A 250 4.64 11.57 13.32
CA TYR A 250 5.47 12.26 14.32
C TYR A 250 6.92 12.44 13.86
N GLY A 251 7.50 11.44 13.20
CA GLY A 251 8.83 11.54 12.63
C GLY A 251 8.95 12.61 11.55
N LEU A 252 7.96 12.74 10.70
CA LEU A 252 7.91 13.76 9.66
C LEU A 252 7.79 15.16 10.27
N ASP A 253 6.94 15.34 11.27
CA ASP A 253 6.78 16.61 11.99
C ASP A 253 8.06 17.00 12.73
N TYR A 254 8.75 16.04 13.34
CA TYR A 254 10.05 16.25 13.97
C TYR A 254 11.10 16.74 12.96
N MET A 255 11.21 16.08 11.80
CA MET A 255 12.14 16.47 10.73
C MET A 255 11.86 17.89 10.22
N LYS A 256 10.61 18.23 10.02
CA LYS A 256 10.20 19.56 9.56
C LYS A 256 10.56 20.65 10.58
N LYS A 257 10.26 20.41 11.87
CA LYS A 257 10.52 21.38 12.94
C LYS A 257 12.01 21.56 13.24
N THR A 258 12.76 20.47 13.25
CA THR A 258 14.16 20.45 13.71
C THR A 258 15.16 20.72 12.60
N TYR A 259 14.89 20.17 11.40
CA TYR A 259 15.85 20.23 10.28
C TYR A 259 15.31 20.96 9.05
N HIS A 260 14.11 21.54 9.15
CA HIS A 260 13.42 22.18 8.01
C HIS A 260 13.29 21.27 6.79
N TYR A 261 13.25 19.98 7.04
CA TYR A 261 13.21 18.97 6.00
C TYR A 261 11.82 18.92 5.31
N ASP A 262 11.82 18.89 3.98
CA ASP A 262 10.60 18.78 3.19
C ASP A 262 9.95 17.41 3.34
N LEU A 263 8.72 17.40 3.87
CA LEU A 263 7.96 16.18 4.14
C LEU A 263 7.64 15.36 2.89
N ASP A 264 7.53 16.01 1.73
CA ASP A 264 7.25 15.32 0.46
C ASP A 264 8.43 14.46 -0.03
N ARG A 265 9.61 14.67 0.56
CA ARG A 265 10.78 13.82 0.34
C ARG A 265 10.82 12.56 1.22
N SER A 266 9.86 12.36 2.12
CA SER A 266 9.86 11.25 3.07
C SER A 266 8.79 10.21 2.74
N VAL A 267 9.11 8.95 3.03
CA VAL A 267 8.21 7.80 2.94
C VAL A 267 7.76 7.38 4.34
N LYS A 268 6.45 7.18 4.52
CA LYS A 268 5.87 6.73 5.79
C LYS A 268 5.84 5.21 5.85
N CYS A 269 6.72 4.61 6.65
CA CYS A 269 6.78 3.15 6.75
C CYS A 269 5.83 2.52 7.80
N SER A 270 5.02 3.30 8.50
CA SER A 270 4.16 2.81 9.58
C SER A 270 4.93 1.96 10.61
N ASN A 271 4.57 0.70 10.77
CA ASN A 271 5.28 -0.24 11.64
C ASN A 271 6.21 -1.19 10.87
N PHE A 272 6.23 -1.13 9.53
CA PHE A 272 6.85 -2.10 8.63
C PHE A 272 8.30 -1.71 8.28
N ILE A 273 9.16 -1.56 9.30
CA ILE A 273 10.55 -1.11 9.10
C ILE A 273 11.34 -2.13 8.26
N GLY A 274 11.21 -3.43 8.57
CA GLY A 274 11.91 -4.47 7.84
C GLY A 274 11.49 -4.58 6.39
N ASP A 275 10.17 -4.61 6.14
CA ASP A 275 9.63 -4.68 4.78
C ASP A 275 10.00 -3.43 3.96
N THR A 276 10.07 -2.26 4.62
CA THR A 276 10.48 -1.01 3.97
C THR A 276 11.94 -1.05 3.54
N ILE A 277 12.83 -1.64 4.34
CA ILE A 277 14.23 -1.85 3.97
C ILE A 277 14.31 -2.74 2.71
N ASP A 278 13.59 -3.86 2.70
CA ASP A 278 13.59 -4.79 1.57
C ASP A 278 13.06 -4.12 0.30
N MET A 279 11.96 -3.36 0.42
CA MET A 279 11.36 -2.62 -0.70
C MET A 279 12.25 -1.48 -1.20
N ALA A 280 12.96 -0.77 -0.32
CA ALA A 280 13.91 0.26 -0.72
C ALA A 280 15.10 -0.31 -1.49
N ILE A 281 15.62 -1.46 -1.04
CA ILE A 281 16.69 -2.20 -1.76
C ILE A 281 16.17 -2.65 -3.14
N ALA A 282 14.96 -3.21 -3.21
CA ALA A 282 14.35 -3.66 -4.46
C ALA A 282 14.10 -2.50 -5.43
N ALA A 283 13.79 -1.30 -4.92
CA ALA A 283 13.65 -0.07 -5.70
C ALA A 283 15.00 0.52 -6.16
N GLY A 284 16.15 -0.05 -5.73
CA GLY A 284 17.49 0.39 -6.13
C GLY A 284 18.09 1.50 -5.26
N PHE A 285 17.55 1.75 -4.04
CA PHE A 285 18.20 2.66 -3.10
C PHE A 285 19.43 1.99 -2.48
N GLN A 286 20.53 2.75 -2.39
CA GLN A 286 21.76 2.32 -1.73
C GLN A 286 21.96 3.01 -0.37
N LYS A 287 21.19 4.06 -0.08
CA LYS A 287 21.22 4.83 1.16
C LYS A 287 19.82 4.97 1.74
N MET A 288 19.70 4.90 3.07
CA MET A 288 18.47 5.15 3.81
C MET A 288 18.75 5.99 5.06
N LEU A 289 17.93 7.01 5.29
CA LEU A 289 17.86 7.72 6.56
C LEU A 289 16.56 7.36 7.27
N LEU A 290 16.65 6.63 8.38
CA LEU A 290 15.51 6.27 9.21
C LEU A 290 15.42 7.25 10.40
N THR A 291 14.36 8.07 10.42
CA THR A 291 14.08 8.96 11.55
C THR A 291 12.89 8.42 12.33
N GLY A 292 13.08 8.12 13.61
CA GLY A 292 12.00 7.50 14.37
C GLY A 292 11.99 7.83 15.85
N HIS A 293 10.76 7.83 16.39
CA HIS A 293 10.50 8.00 17.80
C HIS A 293 10.98 6.79 18.62
N ILE A 294 11.57 7.01 19.79
CA ILE A 294 12.11 5.97 20.67
C ILE A 294 11.07 4.88 20.98
N GLY A 295 9.81 5.23 21.17
CA GLY A 295 8.72 4.27 21.44
C GLY A 295 8.54 3.19 20.37
N LYS A 296 9.00 3.43 19.13
CA LYS A 296 9.02 2.41 18.06
C LYS A 296 10.41 1.83 17.85
N LEU A 297 11.44 2.69 17.73
CA LEU A 297 12.78 2.23 17.37
C LEU A 297 13.47 1.41 18.47
N VAL A 298 13.10 1.58 19.73
CA VAL A 298 13.60 0.71 20.81
C VAL A 298 13.34 -0.78 20.52
N LYS A 299 12.22 -1.12 19.91
CA LYS A 299 11.88 -2.51 19.54
C LYS A 299 12.84 -3.08 18.49
N VAL A 300 13.32 -2.23 17.60
CA VAL A 300 14.32 -2.62 16.59
C VAL A 300 15.64 -3.01 17.24
N ALA A 301 15.99 -2.44 18.40
CA ALA A 301 17.17 -2.88 19.19
C ALA A 301 17.07 -4.33 19.68
N GLY A 302 15.86 -4.91 19.71
CA GLY A 302 15.60 -6.33 19.95
C GLY A 302 15.41 -7.15 18.68
N GLY A 303 15.59 -6.56 17.50
CA GLY A 303 15.39 -7.24 16.22
C GLY A 303 13.93 -7.29 15.74
N ILE A 304 13.00 -6.59 16.42
CA ILE A 304 11.59 -6.51 16.04
C ILE A 304 11.43 -5.53 14.89
N MET A 305 11.26 -6.03 13.67
CA MET A 305 11.21 -5.26 12.43
C MET A 305 9.80 -4.76 12.06
N ASN A 306 8.76 -5.39 12.59
CA ASN A 306 7.40 -4.84 12.61
C ASN A 306 7.10 -4.33 14.02
N THR A 307 7.10 -3.01 14.20
CA THR A 307 7.00 -2.37 15.52
C THR A 307 5.57 -2.28 16.07
N HIS A 308 4.59 -2.92 15.44
CA HIS A 308 3.23 -3.00 15.96
C HIS A 308 3.21 -3.74 17.30
N SER A 309 2.39 -3.27 18.26
CA SER A 309 2.34 -3.84 19.62
C SER A 309 1.91 -5.31 19.68
N LYS A 310 1.13 -5.79 18.68
CA LYS A 310 0.75 -7.20 18.57
C LYS A 310 1.92 -8.15 18.26
N GLU A 311 3.02 -7.63 17.70
CA GLU A 311 4.21 -8.43 17.37
C GLU A 311 5.15 -8.59 18.59
N GLY A 312 5.08 -7.65 19.51
CA GLY A 312 5.84 -7.64 20.75
C GLY A 312 5.92 -6.26 21.37
N ASP A 313 6.12 -6.20 22.69
CA ASP A 313 6.36 -4.92 23.37
C ASP A 313 7.60 -5.09 24.19
N CYS A 314 8.51 -5.39 24.42
CA CYS A 314 9.72 -5.47 25.23
C CYS A 314 10.50 -4.14 25.33
N ARG A 315 9.81 -2.98 25.28
CA ARG A 315 10.45 -1.65 25.28
C ARG A 315 11.28 -1.40 26.55
N MET A 316 10.72 -1.70 27.71
CA MET A 316 11.37 -1.44 28.99
C MET A 316 12.50 -2.43 29.24
N GLU A 317 12.33 -3.70 28.89
CA GLU A 317 13.35 -4.74 28.99
C GLU A 317 14.57 -4.39 28.11
N LEU A 318 14.37 -3.89 26.90
CA LEU A 318 15.45 -3.47 26.01
C LEU A 318 16.18 -2.24 26.55
N LEU A 319 15.46 -1.27 27.12
CA LEU A 319 16.05 -0.12 27.78
C LEU A 319 16.88 -0.55 29.00
N VAL A 320 16.35 -1.44 29.82
CA VAL A 320 17.10 -1.98 30.98
C VAL A 320 18.33 -2.76 30.51
N ALA A 321 18.21 -3.62 29.51
CA ALA A 321 19.34 -4.37 28.96
C ALA A 321 20.46 -3.45 28.42
N ALA A 322 20.12 -2.34 27.77
CA ALA A 322 21.08 -1.33 27.35
C ALA A 322 21.69 -0.58 28.55
N SER A 323 20.90 -0.34 29.59
CA SER A 323 21.31 0.40 30.81
C SER A 323 22.28 -0.36 31.68
N VAL A 324 22.18 -1.69 31.77
CA VAL A 324 23.07 -2.54 32.59
C VAL A 324 24.52 -2.38 32.18
N LYS A 325 24.83 -2.29 30.91
CA LYS A 325 26.21 -2.06 30.41
C LYS A 325 26.83 -0.77 30.89
N HIS A 326 26.02 0.24 31.19
CA HIS A 326 26.43 1.55 31.61
C HIS A 326 26.35 1.76 33.13
N GLN A 327 26.19 0.65 33.86
CA GLN A 327 26.16 0.64 35.34
C GLN A 327 25.08 1.60 35.91
N VAL A 328 23.91 1.61 35.26
CA VAL A 328 22.74 2.32 35.79
C VAL A 328 22.35 1.69 37.14
N PRO A 329 22.12 2.48 38.22
CA PRO A 329 21.79 1.93 39.53
C PRO A 329 20.52 1.05 39.50
N TYR A 330 20.55 -0.05 40.27
CA TYR A 330 19.44 -1.01 40.35
C TYR A 330 18.06 -0.38 40.62
N PRO A 331 17.91 0.60 41.55
CA PRO A 331 16.61 1.25 41.76
C PRO A 331 16.08 1.95 40.51
N VAL A 332 16.96 2.53 39.66
CA VAL A 332 16.57 3.16 38.38
C VAL A 332 16.16 2.11 37.40
N LEU A 333 16.91 0.99 37.29
CA LEU A 333 16.55 -0.13 36.40
C LEU A 333 15.17 -0.72 36.74
N SER A 334 14.93 -0.97 38.05
CA SER A 334 13.63 -1.41 38.55
C SER A 334 12.52 -0.40 38.25
N GLY A 335 12.84 0.91 38.41
CA GLY A 335 11.91 1.98 38.07
C GLY A 335 11.58 2.08 36.57
N ILE A 336 12.54 1.75 35.67
CA ILE A 336 12.32 1.72 34.22
C ILE A 336 11.35 0.59 33.86
N LEU A 337 11.47 -0.60 34.46
CA LEU A 337 10.56 -1.72 34.20
C LEU A 337 9.09 -1.40 34.56
N GLN A 338 8.86 -0.44 35.44
CA GLN A 338 7.51 -0.02 35.85
C GLN A 338 6.96 1.13 35.00
N CYS A 339 7.75 1.71 34.09
CA CYS A 339 7.30 2.80 33.22
C CYS A 339 6.29 2.30 32.18
N VAL A 340 5.29 3.11 31.91
CA VAL A 340 4.31 2.88 30.85
C VAL A 340 4.85 3.42 29.52
N THR A 341 5.57 4.53 29.55
CA THR A 341 6.08 5.21 28.36
C THR A 341 7.61 5.24 28.32
N THR A 342 8.15 5.27 27.10
CA THR A 342 9.61 5.42 26.88
C THR A 342 10.13 6.79 27.32
N GLU A 343 9.30 7.83 27.27
CA GLU A 343 9.62 9.17 27.73
C GLU A 343 9.90 9.19 29.24
N GLU A 344 9.06 8.51 30.02
CA GLU A 344 9.25 8.38 31.46
C GLU A 344 10.56 7.65 31.77
N ALA A 345 10.86 6.57 31.04
CA ALA A 345 12.13 5.84 31.19
C ALA A 345 13.35 6.71 30.85
N VAL A 346 13.28 7.50 29.76
CA VAL A 346 14.34 8.45 29.37
C VAL A 346 14.57 9.51 30.44
N LYS A 347 13.52 10.08 31.04
CA LYS A 347 13.64 11.06 32.16
C LYS A 347 14.33 10.46 33.39
N LYS A 348 14.08 9.17 33.73
CA LYS A 348 14.79 8.47 34.80
C LYS A 348 16.28 8.29 34.48
N LEU A 349 16.63 7.98 33.23
CA LEU A 349 18.03 7.89 32.78
C LEU A 349 18.72 9.27 32.80
N GLU A 350 18.02 10.32 32.45
CA GLU A 350 18.53 11.70 32.52
C GLU A 350 18.80 12.10 33.95
N ALA A 351 17.88 11.86 34.88
CA ALA A 351 18.03 12.16 36.30
C ALA A 351 19.25 11.48 36.96
N CYS A 352 19.67 10.30 36.46
CA CYS A 352 20.89 9.63 36.96
C CYS A 352 22.14 9.89 36.08
N GLY A 353 22.07 10.81 35.09
CA GLY A 353 23.21 11.20 34.25
C GLY A 353 23.69 10.13 33.28
N LYS A 354 22.82 9.17 32.90
CA LYS A 354 23.18 8.04 32.03
C LYS A 354 22.47 8.05 30.69
N LYS A 355 21.64 9.06 30.40
CA LYS A 355 20.80 9.13 29.18
C LYS A 355 21.63 8.96 27.90
N GLU A 356 22.68 9.78 27.73
CA GLU A 356 23.47 9.78 26.49
C GLU A 356 24.13 8.42 26.22
N ALA A 357 24.76 7.83 27.25
CA ALA A 357 25.45 6.55 27.11
C ALA A 357 24.49 5.42 26.79
N VAL A 358 23.32 5.36 27.42
CA VAL A 358 22.28 4.34 27.16
C VAL A 358 21.65 4.53 25.79
N MET A 359 21.41 5.77 25.36
CA MET A 359 20.84 6.05 24.02
C MET A 359 21.82 5.68 22.90
N GLN A 360 23.12 5.89 23.07
CA GLN A 360 24.14 5.45 22.12
C GLN A 360 24.25 3.92 22.05
N GLU A 361 24.18 3.20 23.17
CA GLU A 361 24.12 1.73 23.18
C GLU A 361 22.88 1.23 22.45
N LEU A 362 21.73 1.83 22.72
CA LEU A 362 20.48 1.48 22.07
C LEU A 362 20.56 1.70 20.54
N LEU A 363 21.09 2.86 20.13
CA LEU A 363 21.31 3.19 18.72
C LEU A 363 22.24 2.19 18.05
N SER A 364 23.32 1.79 18.72
CA SER A 364 24.26 0.78 18.20
C SER A 364 23.57 -0.55 17.92
N LYS A 365 22.67 -1.01 18.80
CA LYS A 365 21.88 -2.21 18.62
C LYS A 365 20.84 -2.07 17.50
N ILE A 366 20.19 -0.91 17.40
CA ILE A 366 19.27 -0.60 16.29
C ILE A 366 20.02 -0.73 14.97
N LEU A 367 21.16 -0.06 14.82
CA LEU A 367 21.97 -0.10 13.61
C LEU A 367 22.45 -1.53 13.29
N PHE A 368 22.83 -2.32 14.30
CA PHE A 368 23.21 -3.71 14.11
C PHE A 368 22.11 -4.52 13.41
N TYR A 369 20.86 -4.45 13.90
CA TYR A 369 19.77 -5.19 13.32
C TYR A 369 19.32 -4.66 11.96
N LEU A 370 19.31 -3.33 11.76
CA LEU A 370 19.00 -2.73 10.46
C LEU A 370 20.04 -3.13 9.38
N LYS A 371 21.34 -3.06 9.71
CA LYS A 371 22.44 -3.49 8.82
C LYS A 371 22.37 -4.99 8.54
N LYS A 372 22.04 -5.81 9.54
CA LYS A 372 21.81 -7.24 9.37
C LYS A 372 20.68 -7.53 8.37
N ARG A 373 19.55 -6.79 8.46
CA ARG A 373 18.44 -6.90 7.50
C ARG A 373 18.85 -6.47 6.11
N ALA A 374 19.56 -5.37 5.98
CA ALA A 374 20.04 -4.86 4.70
C ALA A 374 21.08 -5.76 4.03
N ALA A 375 21.72 -6.67 4.76
CA ALA A 375 22.70 -7.64 4.26
C ALA A 375 23.80 -7.01 3.39
N GLY A 376 24.28 -5.83 3.76
CA GLY A 376 25.32 -5.08 3.02
C GLY A 376 24.86 -4.40 1.72
N LYS A 377 23.57 -4.53 1.34
CA LYS A 377 23.03 -3.97 0.10
C LYS A 377 22.66 -2.49 0.19
N MET A 378 22.54 -1.95 1.41
CA MET A 378 22.16 -0.57 1.64
C MET A 378 22.82 -0.03 2.91
N GLN A 379 23.34 1.20 2.84
CA GLN A 379 23.82 1.94 3.99
C GLN A 379 22.63 2.56 4.71
N ILE A 380 22.51 2.33 6.02
CA ILE A 380 21.41 2.85 6.83
C ILE A 380 21.95 3.72 7.95
N GLU A 381 21.46 4.95 8.02
CA GLU A 381 21.70 5.89 9.11
C GLU A 381 20.39 6.15 9.87
N VAL A 382 20.50 6.50 11.14
CA VAL A 382 19.36 6.61 12.05
C VAL A 382 19.43 7.91 12.85
N ILE A 383 18.27 8.56 12.98
CA ILE A 383 18.02 9.62 13.97
C ILE A 383 16.96 9.11 14.95
N LEU A 384 17.33 8.99 16.21
CA LEU A 384 16.47 8.59 17.31
C LEU A 384 16.04 9.81 18.10
N TYR A 385 14.73 10.01 18.29
CA TYR A 385 14.19 11.17 18.99
C TYR A 385 13.05 10.79 19.95
N SER A 386 12.74 11.74 20.84
CA SER A 386 11.56 11.75 21.70
C SER A 386 10.82 13.07 21.53
N ASN A 387 9.52 13.10 21.72
CA ASN A 387 8.73 14.33 21.63
C ASN A 387 9.10 15.32 22.75
N ASP A 388 9.38 14.80 23.95
CA ASP A 388 9.69 15.61 25.13
C ASP A 388 11.17 16.03 25.21
N CYS A 389 12.07 15.13 24.77
CA CYS A 389 13.51 15.28 24.98
C CYS A 389 14.28 15.64 23.68
N GLY A 390 13.59 15.81 22.56
CA GLY A 390 14.22 16.12 21.28
C GLY A 390 15.07 14.96 20.74
N GLU A 391 16.20 15.27 20.08
CA GLU A 391 17.14 14.27 19.62
C GLU A 391 17.78 13.52 20.77
N LEU A 392 17.72 12.21 20.76
CA LEU A 392 18.30 11.33 21.79
C LEU A 392 19.64 10.77 21.36
N ALA A 393 19.76 10.40 20.08
CA ALA A 393 20.99 9.92 19.48
C ALA A 393 20.87 9.92 17.96
N ARG A 394 22.01 10.07 17.27
CA ARG A 394 22.09 9.88 15.81
C ARG A 394 23.34 9.12 15.42
N SER A 395 23.26 8.40 14.30
CA SER A 395 24.39 7.67 13.77
C SER A 395 25.41 8.59 13.08
N PRO A 396 26.67 8.17 12.93
CA PRO A 396 27.77 9.06 12.55
C PRO A 396 27.57 9.80 11.23
N GLN A 397 26.93 9.17 10.24
CA GLN A 397 26.76 9.79 8.93
C GLN A 397 25.32 10.35 8.71
N ALA A 398 24.45 10.31 9.71
CA ALA A 398 23.09 10.83 9.61
C ALA A 398 23.07 12.32 9.23
N GLU A 399 24.01 13.11 9.71
CA GLU A 399 24.13 14.54 9.36
C GLU A 399 24.52 14.74 7.89
N ALA A 400 25.43 13.92 7.36
CA ALA A 400 25.80 13.98 5.95
C ALA A 400 24.59 13.63 5.07
N PHE A 401 23.81 12.59 5.44
CA PHE A 401 22.59 12.22 4.74
C PHE A 401 21.53 13.31 4.78
N LEU A 402 21.39 14.01 5.92
CA LEU A 402 20.50 15.17 6.02
C LEU A 402 20.88 16.28 5.05
N ARG A 403 22.18 16.61 4.93
CA ARG A 403 22.67 17.64 4.02
C ARG A 403 22.43 17.28 2.55
N GLU A 404 22.52 15.98 2.20
CA GLU A 404 22.18 15.51 0.84
C GLU A 404 20.67 15.55 0.56
N LEU A 405 19.84 15.53 1.61
CA LEU A 405 18.37 15.56 1.50
C LEU A 405 17.80 16.99 1.53
N CYS A 406 18.45 17.95 2.17
CA CYS A 406 18.06 19.37 2.23
C CYS A 406 18.58 20.13 1.01
#